data_646a828cc78bed25b95d5a16abc9bec3
#
_entry.id   646a828cc78bed25b95d5a16abc9bec3
#
_cell.length_a   1.000
_cell.length_b   1.000
_cell.length_c   1.000
_cell.angle_alpha   90.00
_cell.angle_beta   90.00
_cell.angle_gamma   90.00
#
_symmetry.space_group_name_H-M   'P 1'
#
loop_
_entity.id
_entity.type
_entity.pdbx_description
1 polymer ?
#
loop_
_entity_poly.entity_id
_entity_poly.type
_entity_poly.pdbx_seq_one_letter_code
_entity_poly.pdbx_strand_id
1 'polypeptide(L)'
;MILYHMSDTLKLGDEMALDFKKTMNLAQPFVQALEQSVDCFYAMVLNGKYLRAVLGKFKLWEWSDYVKWSVEGAFEYIRKTEFPDCISRIRCNYFYDNLDACKILYDYDWGQASEEERNGIHLFEIDLDADTYEKRDMRVYDEAYDAMDEREDVKTVLACARRYFAGEETANPV
;
A
#
# COMPACT_ATOMS: atom_id res chain seq x y z
N MET A 1 -0.74 20.86 10.84
CA MET A 1 -0.73 20.70 9.36
C MET A 1 -2.05 20.05 8.99
N ILE A 2 -2.76 20.57 7.98
CA ILE A 2 -4.03 19.97 7.56
C ILE A 2 -3.67 18.83 6.61
N LEU A 3 -4.18 17.64 6.92
CA LEU A 3 -4.07 16.44 6.09
C LEU A 3 -5.47 15.92 5.77
N TYR A 4 -5.58 15.10 4.75
CA TYR A 4 -6.85 14.59 4.25
C TYR A 4 -6.83 13.07 4.21
N HIS A 5 -7.99 12.47 4.52
CA HIS A 5 -8.19 11.03 4.45
C HIS A 5 -9.62 10.71 3.97
N MET A 6 -9.73 9.72 3.07
CA MET A 6 -11.04 9.23 2.63
C MET A 6 -11.34 7.89 3.30
N SER A 7 -12.56 7.74 3.80
CA SER A 7 -12.98 6.51 4.47
C SER A 7 -14.50 6.31 4.39
N ASP A 8 -14.89 5.05 4.30
CA ASP A 8 -16.28 4.58 4.40
C ASP A 8 -16.65 4.13 5.81
N THR A 9 -15.68 4.04 6.70
CA THR A 9 -15.86 3.47 8.05
C THR A 9 -15.65 4.47 9.17
N LEU A 10 -14.85 5.51 8.97
CA LEU A 10 -14.59 6.54 9.98
C LEU A 10 -15.80 7.47 10.18
N LYS A 11 -15.91 8.01 11.38
CA LYS A 11 -16.87 9.03 11.76
C LYS A 11 -16.15 10.25 12.30
N LEU A 12 -16.81 11.39 12.24
CA LEU A 12 -16.28 12.64 12.79
C LEU A 12 -15.99 12.49 14.28
N GLY A 13 -14.75 12.78 14.66
CA GLY A 13 -14.26 12.66 16.04
C GLY A 13 -13.67 11.29 16.40
N ASP A 14 -13.63 10.35 15.47
CA ASP A 14 -12.93 9.07 15.69
C ASP A 14 -11.42 9.28 15.76
N GLU A 15 -10.76 8.48 16.59
CA GLU A 15 -9.31 8.33 16.57
C GLU A 15 -8.92 7.20 15.61
N MET A 16 -7.90 7.44 14.79
CA MET A 16 -7.41 6.41 13.86
C MET A 16 -6.68 5.30 14.61
N ALA A 17 -7.10 4.08 14.35
CA ALA A 17 -6.51 2.91 14.97
C ALA A 17 -5.04 2.70 14.55
N LEU A 18 -4.20 2.28 15.51
CA LEU A 18 -2.81 1.91 15.30
C LEU A 18 -2.61 0.38 15.35
N ASP A 19 -3.65 -0.40 15.08
CA ASP A 19 -3.58 -1.87 15.00
C ASP A 19 -3.33 -2.32 13.56
N PHE A 20 -2.07 -2.53 13.24
CA PHE A 20 -1.61 -2.98 11.91
C PHE A 20 -1.38 -4.50 11.83
N LYS A 21 -1.90 -5.29 12.78
CA LYS A 21 -1.66 -6.73 12.84
C LYS A 21 -2.14 -7.46 11.58
N LYS A 22 -3.28 -7.04 11.00
CA LYS A 22 -3.81 -7.64 9.77
C LYS A 22 -2.88 -7.38 8.59
N THR A 23 -2.49 -6.13 8.36
CA THR A 23 -1.60 -5.73 7.24
C THR A 23 -0.23 -6.40 7.35
N MET A 24 0.33 -6.45 8.56
CA MET A 24 1.59 -7.16 8.82
C MET A 24 1.48 -8.65 8.48
N ASN A 25 0.40 -9.32 8.91
CA ASN A 25 0.20 -10.74 8.64
C ASN A 25 0.01 -11.04 7.15
N LEU A 26 -0.58 -10.11 6.38
CA LEU A 26 -0.78 -10.26 4.95
C LEU A 26 0.53 -10.09 4.16
N ALA A 27 1.37 -9.13 4.53
CA ALA A 27 2.65 -8.88 3.86
C ALA A 27 3.77 -9.84 4.28
N GLN A 28 3.77 -10.34 5.52
CA GLN A 28 4.84 -11.13 6.10
C GLN A 28 5.28 -12.37 5.29
N PRO A 29 4.38 -13.17 4.68
CA PRO A 29 4.79 -14.31 3.87
C PRO A 29 5.65 -13.91 2.67
N PHE A 30 5.38 -12.76 2.07
CA PHE A 30 6.12 -12.25 0.92
C PHE A 30 7.51 -11.72 1.34
N VAL A 31 7.58 -11.06 2.49
CA VAL A 31 8.87 -10.68 3.11
C VAL A 31 9.74 -11.91 3.34
N GLN A 32 9.19 -12.95 3.97
CA GLN A 32 9.91 -14.19 4.25
C GLN A 32 10.37 -14.91 2.98
N ALA A 33 9.59 -14.86 1.92
CA ALA A 33 9.98 -15.43 0.64
C ALA A 33 11.19 -14.70 0.04
N LEU A 34 11.21 -13.35 0.08
CA LEU A 34 12.35 -12.54 -0.36
C LEU A 34 13.59 -12.74 0.52
N GLU A 35 13.42 -12.92 1.83
CA GLU A 35 14.53 -13.26 2.74
C GLU A 35 15.21 -14.59 2.36
N GLN A 36 14.48 -15.51 1.72
CA GLN A 36 15.06 -16.75 1.18
C GLN A 36 15.74 -16.51 -0.18
N SER A 37 15.00 -16.02 -1.15
CA SER A 37 15.50 -15.61 -2.46
C SER A 37 14.41 -14.92 -3.29
N VAL A 38 14.82 -14.17 -4.32
CA VAL A 38 13.92 -13.62 -5.35
C VAL A 38 13.14 -14.74 -6.06
N ASP A 39 13.77 -15.88 -6.31
CA ASP A 39 13.10 -17.02 -6.97
C ASP A 39 12.01 -17.63 -6.10
N CYS A 40 12.22 -17.71 -4.77
CA CYS A 40 11.18 -18.14 -3.83
C CYS A 40 9.98 -17.20 -3.83
N PHE A 41 10.21 -15.90 -3.82
CA PHE A 41 9.16 -14.91 -3.91
C PHE A 41 8.37 -15.04 -5.21
N TYR A 42 9.07 -15.11 -6.35
CA TYR A 42 8.45 -15.24 -7.65
C TYR A 42 7.62 -16.52 -7.77
N ALA A 43 8.20 -17.66 -7.34
CA ALA A 43 7.48 -18.92 -7.30
C ALA A 43 6.23 -18.86 -6.42
N MET A 44 6.27 -18.13 -5.30
CA MET A 44 5.12 -17.95 -4.42
C MET A 44 4.02 -17.12 -5.10
N VAL A 45 4.35 -16.00 -5.72
CA VAL A 45 3.38 -15.12 -6.41
C VAL A 45 2.70 -15.86 -7.56
N LEU A 46 3.42 -16.69 -8.30
CA LEU A 46 2.85 -17.49 -9.39
C LEU A 46 2.07 -18.72 -8.91
N ASN A 47 2.24 -19.14 -7.65
CA ASN A 47 1.59 -20.32 -7.11
C ASN A 47 0.26 -19.98 -6.41
N GLY A 48 -0.82 -19.88 -7.19
CA GLY A 48 -2.15 -19.54 -6.69
C GLY A 48 -2.69 -20.45 -5.57
N LYS A 49 -2.19 -21.71 -5.42
CA LYS A 49 -2.58 -22.57 -4.30
C LYS A 49 -2.01 -22.09 -2.97
N TYR A 50 -0.75 -21.66 -2.98
CA TYR A 50 -0.10 -21.12 -1.78
C TYR A 50 -0.76 -19.80 -1.37
N LEU A 51 -1.00 -18.92 -2.32
CA LEU A 51 -1.66 -17.64 -2.07
C LEU A 51 -3.06 -17.82 -1.47
N ARG A 52 -3.84 -18.76 -2.00
CA ARG A 52 -5.15 -19.10 -1.41
C ARG A 52 -5.05 -19.62 0.02
N ALA A 53 -4.01 -20.36 0.35
CA ALA A 53 -3.82 -20.86 1.71
C ALA A 53 -3.51 -19.73 2.71
N VAL A 54 -2.81 -18.69 2.29
CA VAL A 54 -2.41 -17.55 3.12
C VAL A 54 -3.51 -16.48 3.14
N LEU A 55 -3.83 -15.93 1.98
CA LEU A 55 -4.74 -14.80 1.86
C LEU A 55 -6.20 -15.21 2.01
N GLY A 56 -6.54 -16.44 1.69
CA GLY A 56 -7.89 -16.99 1.87
C GLY A 56 -8.40 -17.00 3.31
N LYS A 57 -7.51 -17.02 4.30
CA LYS A 57 -7.87 -16.83 5.71
C LYS A 57 -8.49 -15.46 5.99
N PHE A 58 -8.16 -14.48 5.16
CA PHE A 58 -8.66 -13.11 5.21
C PHE A 58 -9.78 -12.85 4.19
N LYS A 59 -10.25 -13.90 3.48
CA LYS A 59 -11.23 -13.81 2.40
C LYS A 59 -10.77 -12.94 1.22
N LEU A 60 -9.49 -12.93 0.93
CA LEU A 60 -8.87 -12.24 -0.18
C LEU A 60 -8.57 -13.26 -1.27
N TRP A 61 -9.26 -13.17 -2.41
CA TRP A 61 -9.25 -14.18 -3.47
C TRP A 61 -8.94 -13.61 -4.86
N GLU A 62 -9.00 -12.29 -4.98
CA GLU A 62 -8.80 -11.60 -6.25
C GLU A 62 -7.32 -11.50 -6.59
N TRP A 63 -7.02 -11.41 -7.87
CA TRP A 63 -5.64 -11.20 -8.32
C TRP A 63 -5.06 -9.89 -7.78
N SER A 64 -5.86 -8.82 -7.75
CA SER A 64 -5.51 -7.52 -7.19
C SER A 64 -5.08 -7.59 -5.71
N ASP A 65 -5.71 -8.46 -4.91
CA ASP A 65 -5.26 -8.70 -3.54
C ASP A 65 -3.85 -9.30 -3.50
N TYR A 66 -3.56 -10.22 -4.42
CA TYR A 66 -2.24 -10.86 -4.50
C TYR A 66 -1.16 -9.88 -4.94
N VAL A 67 -1.47 -9.05 -5.94
CA VAL A 67 -0.59 -7.97 -6.39
C VAL A 67 -0.29 -7.04 -5.23
N LYS A 68 -1.32 -6.48 -4.60
CA LYS A 68 -1.18 -5.55 -3.47
C LYS A 68 -0.26 -6.09 -2.39
N TRP A 69 -0.54 -7.27 -1.86
CA TRP A 69 0.20 -7.79 -0.71
C TRP A 69 1.60 -8.29 -1.07
N SER A 70 1.83 -8.70 -2.32
CA SER A 70 3.17 -9.02 -2.80
C SER A 70 4.03 -7.75 -2.94
N VAL A 71 3.47 -6.66 -3.45
CA VAL A 71 4.16 -5.36 -3.54
C VAL A 71 4.45 -4.81 -2.14
N GLU A 72 3.46 -4.81 -1.22
CA GLU A 72 3.68 -4.38 0.16
C GLU A 72 4.77 -5.21 0.86
N GLY A 73 4.80 -6.52 0.60
CA GLY A 73 5.86 -7.40 1.12
C GLY A 73 7.24 -7.07 0.54
N ALA A 74 7.32 -6.77 -0.76
CA ALA A 74 8.57 -6.36 -1.41
C ALA A 74 9.07 -5.01 -0.87
N PHE A 75 8.18 -4.05 -0.67
CA PHE A 75 8.51 -2.76 -0.07
C PHE A 75 9.00 -2.93 1.37
N GLU A 76 8.31 -3.70 2.20
CA GLU A 76 8.73 -3.94 3.59
C GLU A 76 10.07 -4.69 3.67
N TYR A 77 10.34 -5.61 2.74
CA TYR A 77 11.64 -6.27 2.63
C TYR A 77 12.77 -5.26 2.36
N ILE A 78 12.61 -4.40 1.35
CA ILE A 78 13.59 -3.34 1.03
C ILE A 78 13.74 -2.37 2.19
N ARG A 79 12.63 -1.93 2.80
CA ARG A 79 12.68 -1.06 3.98
C ARG A 79 13.53 -1.67 5.09
N LYS A 80 13.25 -2.92 5.48
CA LYS A 80 13.96 -3.60 6.56
C LYS A 80 15.45 -3.79 6.29
N THR A 81 15.81 -4.05 5.04
CA THR A 81 17.19 -4.42 4.67
C THR A 81 18.06 -3.23 4.27
N GLU A 82 17.47 -2.21 3.65
CA GLU A 82 18.21 -1.10 3.06
C GLU A 82 17.86 0.28 3.68
N PHE A 83 16.65 0.42 4.25
CA PHE A 83 16.13 1.68 4.80
C PHE A 83 15.48 1.48 6.18
N PRO A 84 16.18 0.93 7.17
CA PRO A 84 15.59 0.52 8.46
C PRO A 84 14.95 1.66 9.24
N ASP A 85 15.41 2.89 9.04
CA ASP A 85 14.93 4.09 9.74
C ASP A 85 13.67 4.70 9.10
N CYS A 86 13.26 4.25 7.90
CA CYS A 86 12.03 4.72 7.26
C CYS A 86 10.78 4.10 7.88
N ILE A 87 9.68 4.84 7.83
CA ILE A 87 8.37 4.36 8.30
C ILE A 87 7.91 3.17 7.46
N SER A 88 7.41 2.14 8.12
CA SER A 88 6.87 0.95 7.46
C SER A 88 5.49 1.23 6.87
N ARG A 89 5.32 1.00 5.56
CA ARG A 89 4.04 1.15 4.87
C ARG A 89 2.92 0.29 5.46
N ILE A 90 3.24 -0.91 5.90
CA ILE A 90 2.26 -1.85 6.48
C ILE A 90 1.99 -1.60 7.97
N ARG A 91 2.57 -0.54 8.54
CA ARG A 91 2.45 -0.16 9.95
C ARG A 91 2.25 1.35 10.11
N CYS A 92 1.62 2.01 9.15
CA CYS A 92 1.28 3.42 9.21
C CYS A 92 -0.11 3.67 8.64
N ASN A 93 -0.65 4.83 8.94
CA ASN A 93 -1.82 5.39 8.28
C ASN A 93 -1.35 6.32 7.16
N TYR A 94 -2.15 6.43 6.11
CA TYR A 94 -1.88 7.24 4.93
C TYR A 94 -2.76 8.47 4.91
N PHE A 95 -2.16 9.59 4.57
CA PHE A 95 -2.86 10.87 4.45
C PHE A 95 -2.37 11.60 3.20
N TYR A 96 -3.20 12.49 2.71
CA TYR A 96 -2.86 13.40 1.62
C TYR A 96 -2.64 14.80 2.18
N ASP A 97 -1.62 15.49 1.71
CA ASP A 97 -1.36 16.89 2.03
C ASP A 97 -2.08 17.87 1.08
N ASN A 98 -2.78 17.32 0.07
CA ASN A 98 -3.44 18.07 -0.99
C ASN A 98 -4.86 17.55 -1.23
N LEU A 99 -5.85 18.44 -1.12
CA LEU A 99 -7.27 18.14 -1.35
C LEU A 99 -7.55 17.74 -2.82
N ASP A 100 -6.83 18.32 -3.77
CA ASP A 100 -7.05 17.99 -5.19
C ASP A 100 -6.55 16.58 -5.52
N ALA A 101 -5.47 16.10 -4.86
CA ALA A 101 -5.04 14.71 -4.95
C ALA A 101 -6.13 13.75 -4.43
N CYS A 102 -6.77 14.06 -3.31
CA CYS A 102 -7.90 13.28 -2.81
C CYS A 102 -9.07 13.21 -3.80
N LYS A 103 -9.40 14.32 -4.47
CA LYS A 103 -10.47 14.35 -5.47
C LYS A 103 -10.14 13.49 -6.68
N ILE A 104 -8.89 13.58 -7.18
CA ILE A 104 -8.42 12.78 -8.31
C ILE A 104 -8.51 11.29 -7.97
N LEU A 105 -8.04 10.90 -6.78
CA LEU A 105 -8.13 9.52 -6.32
C LEU A 105 -9.57 9.06 -6.14
N TYR A 106 -10.45 9.91 -5.59
CA TYR A 106 -11.87 9.60 -5.46
C TYR A 106 -12.51 9.30 -6.82
N ASP A 107 -12.22 10.12 -7.83
CA ASP A 107 -12.76 9.91 -9.17
C ASP A 107 -12.17 8.67 -9.85
N TYR A 108 -10.91 8.34 -9.57
CA TYR A 108 -10.24 7.14 -10.08
C TYR A 108 -10.79 5.87 -9.44
N ASP A 109 -10.85 5.81 -8.12
CA ASP A 109 -11.23 4.59 -7.38
C ASP A 109 -12.75 4.35 -7.37
N TRP A 110 -13.55 5.42 -7.29
CA TRP A 110 -15.01 5.32 -7.13
C TRP A 110 -15.81 6.01 -8.23
N GLY A 111 -15.19 6.57 -9.27
CA GLY A 111 -15.89 7.27 -10.34
C GLY A 111 -16.88 6.39 -11.11
N GLN A 112 -16.66 5.07 -11.16
CA GLN A 112 -17.54 4.08 -11.77
C GLN A 112 -18.41 3.32 -10.75
N ALA A 113 -18.28 3.59 -9.46
CA ALA A 113 -19.07 2.97 -8.41
C ALA A 113 -20.52 3.48 -8.43
N SER A 114 -21.43 2.73 -7.81
CA SER A 114 -22.82 3.14 -7.64
C SER A 114 -22.92 4.43 -6.81
N GLU A 115 -24.02 5.16 -6.97
CA GLU A 115 -24.28 6.36 -6.18
C GLU A 115 -24.32 6.06 -4.67
N GLU A 116 -24.84 4.90 -4.27
CA GLU A 116 -24.88 4.45 -2.88
C GLU A 116 -23.47 4.24 -2.29
N GLU A 117 -22.59 3.57 -3.04
CA GLU A 117 -21.20 3.38 -2.64
C GLU A 117 -20.45 4.70 -2.54
N ARG A 118 -20.61 5.58 -3.53
CA ARG A 118 -19.97 6.90 -3.54
C ARG A 118 -20.43 7.77 -2.38
N ASN A 119 -21.70 7.75 -2.02
CA ASN A 119 -22.26 8.48 -0.89
C ASN A 119 -21.77 7.94 0.47
N GLY A 120 -21.28 6.71 0.52
CA GLY A 120 -20.68 6.11 1.70
C GLY A 120 -19.25 6.58 1.97
N ILE A 121 -18.56 7.15 0.98
CA ILE A 121 -17.17 7.62 1.14
C ILE A 121 -17.16 9.07 1.63
N HIS A 122 -16.54 9.30 2.76
CA HIS A 122 -16.40 10.61 3.36
C HIS A 122 -14.95 11.09 3.35
N LEU A 123 -14.76 12.37 3.07
CA LEU A 123 -13.49 13.06 3.16
C LEU A 123 -13.36 13.70 4.55
N PHE A 124 -12.28 13.40 5.23
CA PHE A 124 -11.95 13.93 6.55
C PHE A 124 -10.74 14.85 6.49
N GLU A 125 -10.80 15.94 7.22
CA GLU A 125 -9.63 16.68 7.64
C GLU A 125 -9.08 16.00 8.89
N ILE A 126 -7.76 15.72 8.89
CA ILE A 126 -7.08 15.03 9.97
C ILE A 126 -6.24 16.04 10.74
N ASP A 127 -6.46 16.10 12.06
CA ASP A 127 -5.54 16.76 12.97
C ASP A 127 -4.46 15.76 13.39
N LEU A 128 -3.26 15.94 12.83
CA LEU A 128 -2.15 15.05 13.08
C LEU A 128 -1.38 15.50 14.32
N ASP A 129 -1.58 14.81 15.44
CA ASP A 129 -0.76 14.89 16.64
C ASP A 129 0.28 13.72 16.58
N ALA A 130 1.25 13.84 15.69
CA ALA A 130 2.31 12.87 15.55
C ALA A 130 3.66 13.55 15.39
N ASP A 131 4.63 13.06 16.16
CA ASP A 131 6.01 13.55 16.11
C ASP A 131 6.77 13.03 14.86
N THR A 132 6.21 12.01 14.18
CA THR A 132 6.91 11.33 13.09
C THR A 132 5.99 11.13 11.90
N TYR A 133 6.36 11.71 10.78
CA TYR A 133 5.72 11.46 9.49
C TYR A 133 6.78 11.48 8.38
N GLU A 134 6.46 10.84 7.27
CA GLU A 134 7.28 10.87 6.05
C GLU A 134 6.40 11.18 4.85
N LYS A 135 6.87 12.07 3.98
CA LYS A 135 6.23 12.31 2.70
C LYS A 135 6.84 11.38 1.66
N ARG A 136 5.99 10.74 0.87
CA ARG A 136 6.38 9.83 -0.21
C ARG A 136 5.48 10.02 -1.41
N ASP A 137 6.05 9.87 -2.60
CA ASP A 137 5.28 9.90 -3.85
C ASP A 137 4.65 8.53 -4.10
N MET A 138 3.32 8.47 -4.05
CA MET A 138 2.56 7.23 -4.27
C MET A 138 2.64 6.71 -5.70
N ARG A 139 2.93 7.56 -6.70
CA ARG A 139 3.12 7.10 -8.08
C ARG A 139 4.28 6.13 -8.24
N VAL A 140 5.32 6.25 -7.42
CA VAL A 140 6.41 5.27 -7.40
C VAL A 140 5.93 3.90 -6.90
N TYR A 141 4.96 3.89 -5.96
CA TYR A 141 4.30 2.66 -5.54
C TYR A 141 3.39 2.11 -6.64
N ASP A 142 2.63 2.97 -7.32
CA ASP A 142 1.74 2.55 -8.42
C ASP A 142 2.54 1.92 -9.57
N GLU A 143 3.70 2.47 -9.93
CA GLU A 143 4.61 1.85 -10.90
C GLU A 143 5.02 0.42 -10.49
N ALA A 144 5.25 0.18 -9.21
CA ALA A 144 5.56 -1.16 -8.70
C ALA A 144 4.34 -2.10 -8.73
N TYR A 145 3.17 -1.55 -8.45
CA TYR A 145 1.91 -2.28 -8.52
C TYR A 145 1.62 -2.73 -9.95
N ASP A 146 1.71 -1.81 -10.91
CA ASP A 146 1.51 -2.10 -12.33
C ASP A 146 2.51 -3.14 -12.85
N ALA A 147 3.80 -2.99 -12.52
CA ALA A 147 4.83 -3.97 -12.89
C ALA A 147 4.53 -5.37 -12.32
N MET A 148 4.00 -5.46 -11.10
CA MET A 148 3.60 -6.74 -10.52
C MET A 148 2.34 -7.30 -11.18
N ASP A 149 1.36 -6.46 -11.49
CA ASP A 149 0.11 -6.86 -12.15
C ASP A 149 0.37 -7.37 -13.57
N GLU A 150 1.25 -6.71 -14.30
CA GLU A 150 1.73 -7.10 -15.63
C GLU A 150 2.72 -8.27 -15.61
N ARG A 151 3.10 -8.75 -14.41
CA ARG A 151 4.03 -9.87 -14.19
C ARG A 151 5.42 -9.63 -14.74
N GLU A 152 5.90 -8.42 -14.63
CA GLU A 152 7.27 -8.07 -14.94
C GLU A 152 8.29 -8.74 -14.00
N ASP A 153 9.58 -8.51 -14.28
CA ASP A 153 10.66 -9.01 -13.39
C ASP A 153 10.52 -8.37 -12.00
N VAL A 154 10.53 -9.19 -10.98
CA VAL A 154 10.51 -8.76 -9.56
C VAL A 154 11.56 -7.69 -9.26
N LYS A 155 12.66 -7.67 -9.99
CA LYS A 155 13.69 -6.62 -9.87
C LYS A 155 13.15 -5.23 -10.15
N THR A 156 12.18 -5.09 -11.04
CA THR A 156 11.48 -3.80 -11.29
C THR A 156 10.75 -3.35 -10.03
N VAL A 157 9.98 -4.23 -9.39
CA VAL A 157 9.27 -3.93 -8.14
C VAL A 157 10.24 -3.54 -7.02
N LEU A 158 11.34 -4.27 -6.87
CA LEU A 158 12.37 -3.96 -5.87
C LEU A 158 13.09 -2.63 -6.15
N ALA A 159 13.28 -2.29 -7.44
CA ALA A 159 13.84 -1.00 -7.83
C ALA A 159 12.89 0.16 -7.46
N CYS A 160 11.58 0.01 -7.73
CA CYS A 160 10.58 0.99 -7.31
C CYS A 160 10.55 1.16 -5.79
N ALA A 161 10.63 0.05 -5.02
CA ALA A 161 10.71 0.13 -3.57
C ALA A 161 11.92 0.95 -3.08
N ARG A 162 13.09 0.79 -3.71
CA ARG A 162 14.29 1.60 -3.38
C ARG A 162 14.09 3.07 -3.69
N ARG A 163 13.55 3.39 -4.88
CA ARG A 163 13.22 4.77 -5.28
C ARG A 163 12.25 5.42 -4.28
N TYR A 164 11.22 4.70 -3.89
CA TYR A 164 10.23 5.15 -2.91
C TYR A 164 10.86 5.51 -1.56
N PHE A 165 11.64 4.60 -0.98
CA PHE A 165 12.27 4.86 0.32
C PHE A 165 13.45 5.84 0.24
N ALA A 166 14.08 5.99 -0.92
CA ALA A 166 15.04 7.06 -1.16
C ALA A 166 14.38 8.46 -1.28
N GLY A 167 13.04 8.54 -1.33
CA GLY A 167 12.31 9.79 -1.44
C GLY A 167 12.32 10.37 -2.85
N GLU A 168 12.42 9.52 -3.89
CA GLU A 168 12.32 9.97 -5.27
C GLU A 168 10.90 10.46 -5.56
N GLU A 169 10.79 11.59 -6.24
CA GLU A 169 9.52 12.14 -6.72
C GLU A 169 9.43 11.98 -8.24
N THR A 170 8.26 11.63 -8.72
CA THR A 170 7.94 11.61 -10.16
C THR A 170 7.68 13.05 -10.67
N ALA A 171 7.48 13.19 -11.97
CA ALA A 171 7.19 14.50 -12.56
C ALA A 171 5.85 15.10 -12.06
N ASN A 172 4.94 14.26 -11.55
CA ASN A 172 3.65 14.66 -10.99
C ASN A 172 3.38 13.87 -9.71
N PRO A 173 4.05 14.19 -8.59
CA PRO A 173 3.95 13.44 -7.35
C PRO A 173 2.54 13.52 -6.75
N VAL A 174 2.11 12.42 -6.09
CA VAL A 174 0.81 12.30 -5.39
C VAL A 174 1.04 11.77 -3.99
#